data_38361bdfd9db7d41fe2f42a2d65a4b47
#
_entry.id   38361bdfd9db7d41fe2f42a2d65a4b47
#
_cell.length_a   1.000
_cell.length_b   1.000
_cell.length_c   1.000
_cell.angle_alpha   90.00
_cell.angle_beta   90.00
_cell.angle_gamma   90.00
#
_symmetry.space_group_name_H-M   'P 1'
#
loop_
_entity.id
_entity.type
_entity.pdbx_description
1 polymer ?
#
loop_
_entity_poly.entity_id
_entity_poly.type
_entity_poly.pdbx_seq_one_letter_code
_entity_poly.pdbx_strand_id
1 'polypeptide(L)'
;MTVARVAIGFLVVLTLTACAGEQLSLNSPAPAPADSSILGRWILSAPNVPSCGLELGGAPGARSGKVAPDGGCPGSFYMSRRWTLDGGALTITDDQNRLLAQFKSAGPHFEGQSAAGTPITLAR
;
A
#
# COMPACT_ATOMS: atom_id res chain seq x y z
N MET A 1 84.28 4.68 9.11
CA MET A 1 83.13 3.83 8.71
C MET A 1 81.94 4.23 9.52
N THR A 2 81.14 5.07 8.94
CA THR A 2 80.00 5.66 9.61
C THR A 2 78.72 5.12 8.96
N VAL A 3 77.99 4.33 9.69
CA VAL A 3 76.73 3.76 9.24
C VAL A 3 75.62 4.69 9.68
N ALA A 4 75.01 5.37 8.73
CA ALA A 4 73.85 6.20 8.94
C ALA A 4 72.60 5.30 9.02
N ARG A 5 71.94 5.32 10.14
CA ARG A 5 70.60 4.72 10.30
C ARG A 5 69.54 5.72 9.94
N VAL A 6 68.90 5.48 8.84
CA VAL A 6 67.68 6.19 8.44
C VAL A 6 66.49 5.54 9.13
N ALA A 7 65.91 6.27 10.04
CA ALA A 7 64.64 5.88 10.66
C ALA A 7 63.50 6.33 9.74
N ILE A 8 62.86 5.39 9.13
CA ILE A 8 61.64 5.65 8.32
C ILE A 8 60.48 5.62 9.32
N GLY A 9 59.99 6.79 9.66
CA GLY A 9 58.74 6.93 10.40
C GLY A 9 57.56 6.56 9.53
N PHE A 10 56.92 5.45 9.84
CA PHE A 10 55.63 5.11 9.25
C PHE A 10 54.55 6.00 9.88
N LEU A 11 54.11 6.96 9.16
CA LEU A 11 52.94 7.75 9.52
C LEU A 11 51.71 6.92 9.09
N VAL A 12 51.13 6.24 10.06
CA VAL A 12 49.84 5.58 9.85
C VAL A 12 48.77 6.65 9.87
N VAL A 13 48.34 7.07 8.71
CA VAL A 13 47.14 7.89 8.56
C VAL A 13 45.95 6.98 8.72
N LEU A 14 45.37 6.99 9.89
CA LEU A 14 44.05 6.44 10.09
C LEU A 14 43.05 7.33 9.37
N THR A 15 42.63 6.94 8.20
CA THR A 15 41.48 7.52 7.55
C THR A 15 40.24 6.93 8.24
N LEU A 16 39.68 7.68 9.16
CA LEU A 16 38.32 7.42 9.62
C LEU A 16 37.40 7.72 8.45
N THR A 17 37.06 6.70 7.73
CA THR A 17 35.89 6.76 6.83
C THR A 17 34.66 6.78 7.72
N ALA A 18 34.22 7.97 8.06
CA ALA A 18 32.93 8.16 8.68
C ALA A 18 31.87 7.69 7.68
N CYS A 19 31.20 6.60 8.01
CA CYS A 19 29.99 6.19 7.31
C CYS A 19 28.89 7.21 7.56
N ALA A 20 28.93 8.31 6.83
CA ALA A 20 27.90 9.34 6.93
C ALA A 20 26.58 8.94 6.26
N GLY A 21 26.54 7.79 5.57
CA GLY A 21 25.35 7.34 4.83
C GLY A 21 24.20 6.87 5.69
N GLU A 22 24.45 6.40 6.89
CA GLU A 22 23.38 5.83 7.73
C GLU A 22 22.48 6.87 8.38
N GLN A 23 22.98 8.06 8.59
CA GLN A 23 22.20 9.11 9.23
C GLN A 23 21.13 9.70 8.34
N LEU A 24 21.29 9.62 7.03
CA LEU A 24 20.32 10.12 6.07
C LEU A 24 19.07 9.24 6.01
N SER A 25 19.21 7.96 6.25
CA SER A 25 18.06 7.03 6.26
C SER A 25 17.19 7.18 7.50
N LEU A 26 17.74 7.65 8.59
CA LEU A 26 16.97 7.88 9.83
C LEU A 26 16.14 9.16 9.77
N ASN A 27 16.54 10.11 8.96
CA ASN A 27 15.84 11.37 8.77
C ASN A 27 14.91 11.37 7.56
N SER A 28 14.87 10.29 6.80
CA SER A 28 13.84 10.11 5.81
C SER A 28 12.53 9.94 6.54
N PRO A 29 11.59 10.87 6.40
CA PRO A 29 10.24 10.57 6.80
C PRO A 29 9.86 9.31 6.05
N ALA A 30 9.37 8.32 6.73
CA ALA A 30 8.80 7.14 6.11
C ALA A 30 7.31 7.39 5.89
N PRO A 31 6.91 8.21 4.91
CA PRO A 31 5.53 8.62 4.74
C PRO A 31 4.72 7.55 4.05
N ALA A 32 5.38 6.67 3.32
CA ALA A 32 4.73 5.76 2.43
C ALA A 32 3.94 4.63 3.11
N PRO A 33 4.34 4.07 4.27
CA PRO A 33 3.61 2.93 4.83
C PRO A 33 2.19 3.24 5.26
N ALA A 34 1.93 4.46 5.69
CA ALA A 34 0.59 4.85 6.14
C ALA A 34 -0.40 4.98 4.98
N ASP A 35 0.10 5.38 3.81
CA ASP A 35 -0.74 5.65 2.65
C ASP A 35 -1.03 4.38 1.83
N SER A 36 -0.27 3.34 2.06
CA SER A 36 -0.45 2.06 1.37
C SER A 36 -1.40 1.11 2.08
N SER A 37 -1.91 1.48 3.24
CA SER A 37 -2.92 0.67 3.90
C SER A 37 -4.24 0.73 3.15
N ILE A 38 -4.73 -0.44 2.76
CA ILE A 38 -6.05 -0.56 2.14
C ILE A 38 -7.19 -0.51 3.16
N LEU A 39 -6.85 -0.63 4.44
CA LEU A 39 -7.84 -0.63 5.51
C LEU A 39 -8.51 0.73 5.67
N GLY A 40 -9.75 0.71 6.07
CA GLY A 40 -10.55 1.90 6.34
C GLY A 40 -11.66 2.13 5.32
N ARG A 41 -12.18 3.35 5.35
CA ARG A 41 -13.35 3.72 4.55
C ARG A 41 -12.96 4.13 3.14
N TRP A 42 -13.70 3.61 2.18
CA TRP A 42 -13.61 3.92 0.77
C TRP A 42 -14.98 4.28 0.22
N ILE A 43 -15.01 5.13 -0.79
CA ILE A 43 -16.23 5.51 -1.50
C ILE A 43 -16.26 4.80 -2.85
N LEU A 44 -17.28 3.99 -3.04
CA LEU A 44 -17.57 3.33 -4.30
C LEU A 44 -18.43 4.26 -5.15
N SER A 45 -18.01 4.49 -6.36
CA SER A 45 -18.74 5.33 -7.33
C SER A 45 -18.91 4.59 -8.65
N ALA A 46 -20.08 4.75 -9.26
CA ALA A 46 -20.41 4.25 -10.57
C ALA A 46 -21.27 5.26 -11.32
N PRO A 47 -21.31 5.21 -12.66
CA PRO A 47 -22.14 6.14 -13.44
C PRO A 47 -23.63 6.01 -13.12
N ASN A 48 -24.30 7.15 -12.98
CA ASN A 48 -25.76 7.26 -12.84
C ASN A 48 -26.38 6.58 -11.64
N VAL A 49 -25.58 6.27 -10.62
CA VAL A 49 -26.06 5.71 -9.36
C VAL A 49 -25.41 6.45 -8.18
N PRO A 50 -26.07 6.47 -7.02
CA PRO A 50 -25.47 7.07 -5.83
C PRO A 50 -24.20 6.34 -5.43
N SER A 51 -23.21 7.08 -4.97
CA SER A 51 -22.02 6.49 -4.35
C SER A 51 -22.35 5.94 -2.98
N CYS A 52 -21.57 4.95 -2.53
CA CYS A 52 -21.70 4.40 -1.19
C CYS A 52 -20.36 4.13 -0.55
N GLY A 53 -20.35 4.07 0.78
CA GLY A 53 -19.15 3.73 1.53
C GLY A 53 -18.98 2.24 1.71
N LEU A 54 -17.72 1.80 1.59
CA LEU A 54 -17.28 0.45 1.95
C LEU A 54 -16.20 0.57 3.01
N GLU A 55 -16.38 -0.06 4.14
CA GLU A 55 -15.35 -0.17 5.16
C GLU A 55 -14.56 -1.45 4.97
N LEU A 56 -13.27 -1.33 4.71
CA LEU A 56 -12.36 -2.44 4.52
C LEU A 56 -11.63 -2.70 5.83
N GLY A 57 -11.95 -3.80 6.48
CA GLY A 57 -11.38 -4.19 7.76
C GLY A 57 -10.40 -5.35 7.64
N GLY A 58 -9.54 -5.48 8.63
CA GLY A 58 -8.56 -6.56 8.72
C GLY A 58 -7.41 -6.20 9.63
N ALA A 59 -6.43 -7.08 9.74
CA ALA A 59 -5.20 -6.81 10.45
C ALA A 59 -4.30 -5.85 9.65
N PRO A 60 -3.47 -5.03 10.31
CA PRO A 60 -2.49 -4.19 9.62
C PRO A 60 -1.60 -5.03 8.69
N GLY A 61 -1.48 -4.60 7.43
CA GLY A 61 -0.70 -5.31 6.43
C GLY A 61 -1.36 -6.55 5.84
N ALA A 62 -2.59 -6.87 6.23
CA ALA A 62 -3.34 -7.99 5.66
C ALA A 62 -3.59 -7.79 4.16
N ARG A 63 -3.61 -8.89 3.43
CA ARG A 63 -3.95 -8.93 2.01
C ARG A 63 -5.38 -9.36 1.75
N SER A 64 -6.13 -9.59 2.78
CA SER A 64 -7.55 -9.92 2.74
C SER A 64 -8.22 -9.54 4.05
N GLY A 65 -9.51 -9.36 4.01
CA GLY A 65 -10.28 -9.00 5.19
C GLY A 65 -11.76 -8.93 4.90
N LYS A 66 -12.46 -8.28 5.81
CA LYS A 66 -13.92 -8.11 5.73
C LYS A 66 -14.28 -6.78 5.09
N VAL A 67 -15.41 -6.76 4.44
CA VAL A 67 -16.04 -5.53 3.93
C VAL A 67 -17.35 -5.31 4.66
N ALA A 68 -17.55 -4.09 5.12
CA ALA A 68 -18.83 -3.62 5.65
C ALA A 68 -19.36 -2.52 4.73
N PRO A 69 -20.34 -2.81 3.88
CA PRO A 69 -20.96 -1.80 3.03
C PRO A 69 -21.94 -0.93 3.82
N ASP A 70 -22.01 0.34 3.47
CA ASP A 70 -23.07 1.21 3.96
C ASP A 70 -24.44 0.77 3.41
N GLY A 71 -25.50 1.16 4.07
CA GLY A 71 -26.83 1.01 3.53
C GLY A 71 -27.02 1.80 2.24
N GLY A 72 -27.73 1.21 1.28
CA GLY A 72 -28.04 1.87 0.01
C GLY A 72 -26.98 1.75 -1.06
N CYS A 73 -26.02 0.84 -0.92
CA CYS A 73 -25.08 0.56 -2.00
C CYS A 73 -25.80 0.04 -3.25
N PRO A 74 -25.45 0.56 -4.44
CA PRO A 74 -26.11 0.18 -5.69
C PRO A 74 -25.77 -1.25 -6.11
N GLY A 75 -26.66 -1.85 -6.90
CA GLY A 75 -26.47 -3.19 -7.45
C GLY A 75 -26.28 -4.24 -6.37
N SER A 76 -25.29 -5.09 -6.53
CA SER A 76 -25.01 -6.17 -5.58
C SER A 76 -24.02 -5.77 -4.48
N PHE A 77 -23.57 -4.52 -4.43
CA PHE A 77 -22.52 -4.10 -3.49
C PHE A 77 -22.97 -4.12 -2.02
N TYR A 78 -24.26 -4.07 -1.74
CA TYR A 78 -24.77 -4.27 -0.40
C TYR A 78 -24.47 -5.68 0.17
N MET A 79 -24.12 -6.63 -0.71
CA MET A 79 -23.73 -7.99 -0.33
C MET A 79 -22.22 -8.14 -0.14
N SER A 80 -21.43 -7.08 -0.30
CA SER A 80 -19.98 -7.13 -0.08
C SER A 80 -19.65 -7.62 1.31
N ARG A 81 -18.76 -8.61 1.41
CA ARG A 81 -18.37 -9.22 2.69
C ARG A 81 -16.88 -9.42 2.84
N ARG A 82 -16.17 -9.61 1.74
CA ARG A 82 -14.73 -9.88 1.76
C ARG A 82 -14.00 -9.12 0.68
N TRP A 83 -12.77 -8.77 0.99
CA TRP A 83 -11.84 -8.21 0.02
C TRP A 83 -10.55 -9.00 0.00
N THR A 84 -9.88 -9.02 -1.14
CA THR A 84 -8.56 -9.62 -1.33
C THR A 84 -7.72 -8.68 -2.19
N LEU A 85 -6.48 -8.43 -1.78
CA LEU A 85 -5.53 -7.62 -2.53
C LEU A 85 -4.36 -8.51 -2.94
N ASP A 86 -4.13 -8.61 -4.23
CA ASP A 86 -3.05 -9.41 -4.80
C ASP A 86 -2.43 -8.69 -5.99
N GLY A 87 -1.14 -8.36 -5.87
CA GLY A 87 -0.39 -7.71 -6.94
C GLY A 87 -1.00 -6.38 -7.44
N GLY A 88 -1.60 -5.59 -6.55
CA GLY A 88 -2.30 -4.35 -6.91
C GLY A 88 -3.71 -4.54 -7.44
N ALA A 89 -4.18 -5.77 -7.53
CA ALA A 89 -5.57 -6.10 -7.88
C ALA A 89 -6.40 -6.31 -6.61
N LEU A 90 -7.46 -5.53 -6.46
CA LEU A 90 -8.41 -5.63 -5.37
C LEU A 90 -9.66 -6.34 -5.87
N THR A 91 -10.05 -7.40 -5.19
CA THR A 91 -11.27 -8.16 -5.48
C THR A 91 -12.24 -8.06 -4.31
N ILE A 92 -13.49 -7.79 -4.60
CA ILE A 92 -14.58 -7.77 -3.61
C ILE A 92 -15.54 -8.90 -3.92
N THR A 93 -15.87 -9.68 -2.91
CA THR A 93 -16.75 -10.83 -2.98
C THR A 93 -17.82 -10.79 -1.89
N ASP A 94 -18.87 -11.57 -2.08
CA ASP A 94 -19.89 -11.79 -1.08
C ASP A 94 -19.49 -12.90 -0.07
N ASP A 95 -20.41 -13.30 0.79
CA ASP A 95 -20.21 -14.36 1.78
C ASP A 95 -20.04 -15.76 1.17
N GLN A 96 -20.45 -15.94 -0.07
CA GLN A 96 -20.30 -17.18 -0.83
C GLN A 96 -19.10 -17.15 -1.78
N ASN A 97 -18.22 -16.14 -1.65
CA ASN A 97 -17.06 -15.90 -2.51
C ASN A 97 -17.42 -15.63 -3.99
N ARG A 98 -18.64 -15.21 -4.27
CA ARG A 98 -19.00 -14.77 -5.61
C ARG A 98 -18.41 -13.39 -5.87
N LEU A 99 -17.84 -13.22 -7.05
CA LEU A 99 -17.25 -11.96 -7.47
C LEU A 99 -18.29 -10.86 -7.60
N LEU A 100 -18.06 -9.74 -6.92
CA LEU A 100 -18.86 -8.52 -7.06
C LEU A 100 -18.13 -7.45 -7.87
N ALA A 101 -16.83 -7.33 -7.69
CA ALA A 101 -16.01 -6.36 -8.38
C ALA A 101 -14.55 -6.74 -8.41
N GLN A 102 -13.86 -6.28 -9.45
CA GLN A 102 -12.40 -6.30 -9.55
C GLN A 102 -11.88 -4.90 -9.87
N PHE A 103 -10.84 -4.51 -9.16
CA PHE A 103 -10.20 -3.22 -9.31
C PHE A 103 -8.70 -3.38 -9.52
N LYS A 104 -8.11 -2.39 -10.15
CA LYS A 104 -6.66 -2.20 -10.23
C LYS A 104 -6.28 -0.91 -9.53
N SER A 105 -5.12 -0.91 -8.90
CA SER A 105 -4.55 0.30 -8.32
C SER A 105 -4.28 1.33 -9.43
N ALA A 106 -4.76 2.55 -9.20
CA ALA A 106 -4.58 3.68 -10.10
C ALA A 106 -4.13 4.90 -9.27
N GLY A 107 -2.93 4.82 -8.70
CA GLY A 107 -2.41 5.84 -7.78
C GLY A 107 -3.15 5.80 -6.44
N PRO A 108 -3.78 6.91 -6.01
CA PRO A 108 -4.44 7.01 -4.72
C PRO A 108 -5.81 6.34 -4.66
N HIS A 109 -6.30 5.82 -5.78
CA HIS A 109 -7.61 5.18 -5.89
C HIS A 109 -7.52 3.86 -6.66
N PHE A 110 -8.63 3.17 -6.73
CA PHE A 110 -8.76 1.95 -7.52
C PHE A 110 -9.81 2.16 -8.62
N GLU A 111 -9.53 1.64 -9.78
CA GLU A 111 -10.46 1.64 -10.91
C GLU A 111 -10.73 0.20 -11.35
N GLY A 112 -11.96 -0.08 -11.73
CA GLY A 112 -12.29 -1.43 -12.11
C GLY A 112 -13.68 -1.57 -12.69
N GLN A 113 -14.18 -2.78 -12.60
CA GLN A 113 -15.51 -3.14 -13.10
C GLN A 113 -16.24 -4.02 -12.11
N SER A 114 -17.55 -3.85 -12.06
CA SER A 114 -18.42 -4.79 -11.37
C SER A 114 -18.49 -6.11 -12.12
N ALA A 115 -19.03 -7.15 -11.49
CA ALA A 115 -19.27 -8.43 -12.15
C ALA A 115 -20.19 -8.31 -13.37
N ALA A 116 -21.04 -7.28 -13.41
CA ALA A 116 -21.90 -6.97 -14.56
C ALA A 116 -21.18 -6.16 -15.66
N GLY A 117 -19.92 -5.83 -15.50
CA GLY A 117 -19.14 -5.05 -16.46
C GLY A 117 -19.29 -3.54 -16.35
N THR A 118 -19.97 -3.04 -15.33
CA THR A 118 -20.11 -1.59 -15.10
C THR A 118 -18.80 -1.02 -14.57
N PRO A 119 -18.28 0.08 -15.17
CA PRO A 119 -17.09 0.74 -14.67
C PRO A 119 -17.36 1.34 -13.29
N ILE A 120 -16.43 1.15 -12.38
CA ILE A 120 -16.53 1.60 -11.00
C ILE A 120 -15.19 2.13 -10.50
N THR A 121 -15.26 3.03 -9.54
CA THR A 121 -14.10 3.63 -8.90
C THR A 121 -14.23 3.49 -7.38
N LEU A 122 -13.13 3.22 -6.73
CA LEU A 122 -13.05 3.16 -5.27
C LEU A 122 -12.00 4.17 -4.82
N ALA A 123 -12.42 5.20 -4.09
CA ALA A 123 -11.57 6.31 -3.67
C ALA A 123 -11.80 6.68 -2.20
N ARG A 124 -10.87 7.42 -1.64
CA ARG A 124 -11.00 8.02 -0.29
C ARG A 124 -11.35 9.49 -0.37
#